data_a2ff5a5b2eaff60c50f49c2679d12d6e
#
_entry.id   a2ff5a5b2eaff60c50f49c2679d12d6e
#
_cell.length_a   1.000
_cell.length_b   1.000
_cell.length_c   1.000
_cell.angle_alpha   90.00
_cell.angle_beta   90.00
_cell.angle_gamma   90.00
#
_symmetry.space_group_name_H-M   'P 1'
#
loop_
_entity.id
_entity.type
_entity.pdbx_description
1 polymer ?
#
loop_
_entity_poly.entity_id
_entity_poly.type
_entity_poly.pdbx_seq_one_letter_code
_entity_poly.pdbx_strand_id
1 'polypeptide(L)'
;MNPLTVIGFLGSTLDASKFGPTRWNKWRPTVSICMQEDLRVDRFVLLHGKQHQRLADIVMDDIRDVSPETEVSPQLLNFDDPWDFEEVYTKLLDFAQDFPFDPEVNDYLIHITTGTHVAQICLFLLTEARFLPGKLLQTQPRGGAPQPIGHWAQIALDLSRYDS
;
A
#
# COMPACT_ATOMS: atom_id res chain seq x y z
N MET A 1 12.87 14.65 -11.78
CA MET A 1 11.80 13.73 -11.35
C MET A 1 12.13 13.24 -9.95
N ASN A 2 11.18 13.38 -9.03
CA ASN A 2 11.40 12.97 -7.65
C ASN A 2 11.34 11.45 -7.49
N PRO A 3 12.10 10.88 -6.54
CA PRO A 3 11.88 9.50 -6.15
C PRO A 3 10.46 9.27 -5.65
N LEU A 4 9.93 8.08 -5.90
CA LEU A 4 8.57 7.71 -5.49
C LEU A 4 8.60 6.76 -4.29
N THR A 5 7.86 7.12 -3.26
CA THR A 5 7.58 6.27 -2.10
C THR A 5 6.12 5.83 -2.13
N VAL A 6 5.89 4.53 -2.07
CA VAL A 6 4.56 3.96 -1.90
C VAL A 6 4.39 3.55 -0.44
N ILE A 7 3.23 3.85 0.12
CA ILE A 7 2.87 3.46 1.50
C ILE A 7 1.57 2.67 1.43
N GLY A 8 1.55 1.49 2.03
CA GLY A 8 0.35 0.66 2.03
C GLY A 8 0.42 -0.47 3.02
N PHE A 9 -0.75 -1.01 3.35
CA PHE A 9 -0.87 -2.17 4.23
C PHE A 9 -0.56 -3.47 3.50
N LEU A 10 0.08 -4.38 4.21
CA LEU A 10 0.17 -5.77 3.79
C LEU A 10 -1.24 -6.34 3.65
N GLY A 11 -1.53 -6.99 2.53
CA GLY A 11 -2.79 -7.67 2.30
C GLY A 11 -2.75 -9.06 2.91
N SER A 12 -3.30 -9.25 4.10
CA SER A 12 -3.18 -10.49 4.85
C SER A 12 -3.78 -11.71 4.15
N THR A 13 -4.71 -11.51 3.24
CA THR A 13 -5.35 -12.60 2.47
C THR A 13 -4.79 -12.68 1.05
N LEU A 14 -4.85 -11.58 0.30
CA LEU A 14 -4.48 -11.59 -1.12
C LEU A 14 -2.97 -11.72 -1.34
N ASP A 15 -2.16 -11.12 -0.46
CA ASP A 15 -0.70 -11.21 -0.60
C ASP A 15 -0.16 -12.57 -0.16
N ALA A 16 -0.92 -13.34 0.62
CA ALA A 16 -0.45 -14.60 1.20
C ALA A 16 -0.32 -15.73 0.16
N SER A 17 -1.36 -15.98 -0.60
CA SER A 17 -1.40 -17.00 -1.66
C SER A 17 -0.70 -18.32 -1.30
N LYS A 18 -0.91 -18.83 -0.07
CA LYS A 18 -0.39 -20.09 0.47
C LYS A 18 1.14 -20.22 0.56
N PHE A 19 1.90 -19.14 0.45
CA PHE A 19 3.36 -19.05 0.63
C PHE A 19 4.22 -19.91 -0.31
N GLY A 20 3.63 -20.81 -1.12
CA GLY A 20 4.38 -21.67 -2.03
C GLY A 20 4.79 -20.99 -3.31
N PRO A 21 5.55 -21.72 -4.21
CA PRO A 21 5.97 -21.14 -5.49
C PRO A 21 4.81 -20.71 -6.38
N THR A 22 3.64 -21.30 -6.22
CA THR A 22 2.44 -20.94 -6.99
C THR A 22 1.94 -19.53 -6.69
N ARG A 23 2.42 -18.89 -5.61
CA ARG A 23 2.07 -17.50 -5.32
C ARG A 23 2.42 -16.56 -6.49
N TRP A 24 3.41 -16.90 -7.27
CA TRP A 24 3.83 -16.12 -8.42
C TRP A 24 2.84 -16.17 -9.60
N ASN A 25 1.91 -17.11 -9.57
CA ASN A 25 0.87 -17.23 -10.59
C ASN A 25 -0.38 -16.42 -10.26
N LYS A 26 -0.43 -15.79 -9.08
CA LYS A 26 -1.61 -15.08 -8.61
C LYS A 26 -1.31 -13.61 -8.44
N TRP A 27 -2.36 -12.82 -8.60
CA TRP A 27 -2.26 -11.40 -8.31
C TRP A 27 -2.18 -11.18 -6.79
N ARG A 28 -1.10 -10.56 -6.38
CA ARG A 28 -0.87 -10.14 -5.00
C ARG A 28 -0.71 -8.62 -5.01
N PRO A 29 -1.66 -7.87 -4.39
CA PRO A 29 -1.72 -6.41 -4.59
C PRO A 29 -0.42 -5.69 -4.29
N THR A 30 0.22 -6.02 -3.19
CA THR A 30 1.44 -5.31 -2.75
C THR A 30 2.61 -5.58 -3.70
N VAL A 31 2.88 -6.84 -4.00
CA VAL A 31 4.00 -7.20 -4.88
C VAL A 31 3.76 -6.68 -6.30
N SER A 32 2.51 -6.72 -6.75
CA SER A 32 2.16 -6.30 -8.10
C SER A 32 2.47 -4.84 -8.39
N ILE A 33 2.45 -3.98 -7.38
CA ILE A 33 2.82 -2.57 -7.54
C ILE A 33 4.25 -2.45 -8.06
N CYS A 34 5.14 -3.28 -7.56
CA CYS A 34 6.54 -3.26 -7.93
C CYS A 34 6.86 -4.05 -9.20
N MET A 35 5.86 -4.70 -9.80
CA MET A 35 5.97 -5.41 -11.07
C MET A 35 5.54 -4.58 -12.26
N GLN A 36 5.01 -3.37 -12.06
CA GLN A 36 4.52 -2.51 -13.12
C GLN A 36 5.69 -1.89 -13.89
N GLU A 37 5.66 -2.02 -15.22
CA GLU A 37 6.72 -1.45 -16.07
C GLU A 37 6.71 0.08 -16.08
N ASP A 38 5.54 0.67 -15.91
CA ASP A 38 5.33 2.12 -15.99
C ASP A 38 5.25 2.81 -14.62
N LEU A 39 5.60 2.10 -13.56
CA LEU A 39 5.61 2.67 -12.21
C LEU A 39 6.90 2.26 -11.50
N ARG A 40 7.85 3.18 -11.41
CA ARG A 40 9.08 2.94 -10.67
C ARG A 40 8.90 3.31 -9.21
N VAL A 41 8.99 2.31 -8.34
CA VAL A 41 8.91 2.51 -6.90
C VAL A 41 10.33 2.53 -6.32
N ASP A 42 10.74 3.67 -5.79
CA ASP A 42 12.06 3.80 -5.19
C ASP A 42 12.06 3.32 -3.75
N ARG A 43 10.97 3.52 -3.02
CA ARG A 43 10.80 3.05 -1.66
C ARG A 43 9.39 2.54 -1.43
N PHE A 44 9.26 1.44 -0.72
CA PHE A 44 7.96 0.92 -0.30
C PHE A 44 7.93 0.81 1.22
N VAL A 45 7.04 1.57 1.84
CA VAL A 45 6.79 1.49 3.28
C VAL A 45 5.62 0.54 3.51
N LEU A 46 5.91 -0.65 4.02
CA LEU A 46 4.94 -1.72 4.19
C LEU A 46 4.42 -1.71 5.63
N LEU A 47 3.15 -1.31 5.78
CA LEU A 47 2.48 -1.28 7.08
C LEU A 47 1.96 -2.67 7.41
N HIS A 48 2.30 -3.21 8.57
CA HIS A 48 1.82 -4.53 8.97
C HIS A 48 1.81 -4.69 10.49
N GLY A 49 0.95 -5.58 10.99
CA GLY A 49 0.97 -5.97 12.39
C GLY A 49 1.96 -7.11 12.65
N LYS A 50 2.35 -7.31 13.90
CA LYS A 50 3.32 -8.34 14.29
C LYS A 50 2.80 -9.77 14.01
N GLN A 51 1.48 -9.97 14.02
CA GLN A 51 0.88 -11.28 13.76
C GLN A 51 1.10 -11.73 12.31
N HIS A 52 1.44 -10.82 11.40
CA HIS A 52 1.68 -11.11 9.99
C HIS A 52 3.16 -10.97 9.62
N GLN A 53 4.06 -11.09 10.59
CA GLN A 53 5.50 -10.90 10.35
C GLN A 53 6.05 -11.85 9.29
N ARG A 54 5.64 -13.12 9.31
CA ARG A 54 6.11 -14.10 8.34
C ARG A 54 5.70 -13.72 6.91
N LEU A 55 4.44 -13.31 6.74
CA LEU A 55 3.97 -12.87 5.44
C LEU A 55 4.68 -11.60 4.99
N ALA A 56 4.88 -10.66 5.90
CA ALA A 56 5.61 -9.42 5.60
C ALA A 56 7.03 -9.73 5.10
N ASP A 57 7.72 -10.65 5.75
CA ASP A 57 9.08 -11.05 5.34
C ASP A 57 9.09 -11.64 3.94
N ILE A 58 8.13 -12.51 3.62
CA ILE A 58 8.00 -13.12 2.29
C ILE A 58 7.72 -12.06 1.24
N VAL A 59 6.78 -11.16 1.51
CA VAL A 59 6.40 -10.10 0.56
C VAL A 59 7.58 -9.15 0.33
N MET A 60 8.31 -8.79 1.37
CA MET A 60 9.48 -7.93 1.23
C MET A 60 10.57 -8.60 0.38
N ASP A 61 10.83 -9.88 0.61
CA ASP A 61 11.79 -10.62 -0.21
C ASP A 61 11.34 -10.72 -1.66
N ASP A 62 10.06 -10.95 -1.89
CA ASP A 62 9.51 -11.03 -3.24
C ASP A 62 9.58 -9.67 -3.96
N ILE A 63 9.36 -8.58 -3.26
CA ILE A 63 9.53 -7.24 -3.84
C ILE A 63 11.00 -7.03 -4.24
N ARG A 64 11.94 -7.42 -3.39
CA ARG A 64 13.37 -7.29 -3.72
C ARG A 64 13.75 -8.12 -4.93
N ASP A 65 13.12 -9.29 -5.10
CA ASP A 65 13.36 -10.14 -6.27
C ASP A 65 12.87 -9.52 -7.57
N VAL A 66 11.66 -8.93 -7.58
CA VAL A 66 11.07 -8.37 -8.79
C VAL A 66 11.49 -6.94 -9.06
N SER A 67 11.92 -6.23 -8.04
CA SER A 67 12.28 -4.81 -8.12
C SER A 67 13.50 -4.53 -7.22
N PRO A 68 14.70 -4.94 -7.65
CA PRO A 68 15.90 -4.75 -6.83
C PRO A 68 16.21 -3.30 -6.48
N GLU A 69 15.73 -2.36 -7.28
CA GLU A 69 15.90 -0.92 -7.04
C GLU A 69 14.97 -0.37 -5.96
N THR A 70 13.95 -1.13 -5.53
CA THR A 70 13.02 -0.68 -4.51
C THR A 70 13.58 -0.96 -3.12
N GLU A 71 13.72 0.08 -2.31
CA GLU A 71 14.03 -0.06 -0.89
C GLU A 71 12.74 -0.36 -0.13
N VAL A 72 12.63 -1.56 0.45
CA VAL A 72 11.46 -1.95 1.22
C VAL A 72 11.71 -1.70 2.70
N SER A 73 10.83 -0.91 3.32
CA SER A 73 10.92 -0.57 4.74
C SER A 73 9.67 -1.08 5.47
N PRO A 74 9.82 -2.03 6.40
CA PRO A 74 8.68 -2.43 7.21
C PRO A 74 8.32 -1.34 8.21
N GLN A 75 7.03 -1.14 8.43
CA GLN A 75 6.53 -0.25 9.45
C GLN A 75 5.51 -1.01 10.29
N LEU A 76 5.91 -1.35 11.50
CA LEU A 76 5.04 -2.09 12.41
C LEU A 76 3.91 -1.20 12.91
N LEU A 77 2.69 -1.68 12.74
CA LEU A 77 1.49 -0.95 13.17
C LEU A 77 0.49 -1.98 13.67
N ASN A 78 0.33 -2.05 14.99
CA ASN A 78 -0.50 -3.04 15.64
C ASN A 78 -1.83 -2.45 16.10
N PHE A 79 -2.92 -3.17 15.81
CA PHE A 79 -4.25 -2.79 16.28
C PHE A 79 -4.77 -3.87 17.22
N ASP A 80 -5.40 -3.47 18.32
CA ASP A 80 -6.14 -4.40 19.18
C ASP A 80 -7.37 -4.92 18.43
N ASP A 81 -8.06 -4.01 17.73
CA ASP A 81 -9.18 -4.34 16.87
C ASP A 81 -9.03 -3.58 15.54
N PRO A 82 -8.63 -4.26 14.45
CA PRO A 82 -8.45 -3.61 13.15
C PRO A 82 -9.75 -3.12 12.51
N TRP A 83 -10.90 -3.44 13.11
CA TRP A 83 -12.21 -2.96 12.67
C TRP A 83 -12.70 -1.76 13.48
N ASP A 84 -11.99 -1.37 14.54
CA ASP A 84 -12.33 -0.18 15.34
C ASP A 84 -11.80 1.08 14.62
N PHE A 85 -12.71 1.89 14.12
CA PHE A 85 -12.38 3.08 13.35
C PHE A 85 -11.51 4.06 14.17
N GLU A 86 -11.88 4.32 15.41
CA GLU A 86 -11.15 5.26 16.25
C GLU A 86 -9.71 4.84 16.49
N GLU A 87 -9.50 3.57 16.81
CA GLU A 87 -8.15 3.06 17.03
C GLU A 87 -7.31 3.13 15.75
N VAL A 88 -7.86 2.67 14.63
CA VAL A 88 -7.13 2.64 13.36
C VAL A 88 -6.82 4.06 12.90
N TYR A 89 -7.79 4.96 12.98
CA TYR A 89 -7.58 6.35 12.58
C TYR A 89 -6.50 7.03 13.44
N THR A 90 -6.59 6.87 14.76
CA THR A 90 -5.64 7.49 15.67
C THR A 90 -4.21 6.99 15.45
N LYS A 91 -4.03 5.69 15.29
CA LYS A 91 -2.70 5.12 15.06
C LYS A 91 -2.13 5.49 13.70
N LEU A 92 -2.97 5.56 12.67
CA LEU A 92 -2.53 6.03 11.35
C LEU A 92 -2.20 7.51 11.36
N LEU A 93 -2.95 8.32 12.11
CA LEU A 93 -2.64 9.73 12.27
C LEU A 93 -1.29 9.92 12.98
N ASP A 94 -1.05 9.15 14.04
CA ASP A 94 0.24 9.17 14.74
C ASP A 94 1.38 8.80 13.77
N PHE A 95 1.19 7.75 12.98
CA PHE A 95 2.17 7.39 11.96
C PHE A 95 2.40 8.53 10.97
N ALA A 96 1.33 9.17 10.50
CA ALA A 96 1.44 10.27 9.54
C ALA A 96 2.22 11.47 10.13
N GLN A 97 2.06 11.72 11.42
CA GLN A 97 2.75 12.82 12.09
C GLN A 97 4.20 12.48 12.42
N ASP A 98 4.50 11.22 12.68
CA ASP A 98 5.85 10.79 13.10
C ASP A 98 6.75 10.45 11.91
N PHE A 99 6.19 10.02 10.78
CA PHE A 99 6.99 9.66 9.61
C PHE A 99 7.64 10.91 9.00
N PRO A 100 8.93 10.86 8.65
CA PRO A 100 9.64 12.01 8.11
C PRO A 100 9.33 12.26 6.64
N PHE A 101 8.12 12.71 6.34
CA PHE A 101 7.73 13.06 4.98
C PHE A 101 8.49 14.29 4.50
N ASP A 102 8.88 14.27 3.23
CA ASP A 102 9.49 15.42 2.57
C ASP A 102 8.94 15.52 1.14
N PRO A 103 7.76 16.12 0.96
CA PRO A 103 7.12 16.19 -0.35
C PRO A 103 7.80 17.10 -1.35
N GLU A 104 8.77 17.91 -0.92
CA GLU A 104 9.56 18.72 -1.85
C GLU A 104 10.53 17.87 -2.66
N VAL A 105 11.04 16.78 -2.07
CA VAL A 105 12.03 15.93 -2.72
C VAL A 105 11.54 14.53 -3.03
N ASN A 106 10.39 14.12 -2.51
CA ASN A 106 9.79 12.81 -2.77
C ASN A 106 8.35 12.94 -3.21
N ASP A 107 7.93 12.07 -4.11
CA ASP A 107 6.52 11.86 -4.43
C ASP A 107 6.01 10.70 -3.59
N TYR A 108 4.75 10.76 -3.19
CA TYR A 108 4.13 9.72 -2.36
C TYR A 108 2.83 9.21 -3.00
N LEU A 109 2.66 7.90 -3.01
CA LEU A 109 1.40 7.26 -3.36
C LEU A 109 0.92 6.43 -2.17
N ILE A 110 -0.33 6.60 -1.80
CA ILE A 110 -0.94 5.91 -0.68
C ILE A 110 -1.86 4.81 -1.23
N HIS A 111 -1.46 3.57 -1.01
CA HIS A 111 -2.17 2.40 -1.52
C HIS A 111 -3.40 2.11 -0.67
N ILE A 112 -4.58 2.12 -1.28
CA ILE A 112 -5.85 2.00 -0.57
C ILE A 112 -6.63 0.74 -0.93
N THR A 113 -5.99 -0.26 -1.54
CA THR A 113 -6.67 -1.50 -1.95
C THR A 113 -6.53 -2.62 -0.92
N THR A 114 -5.57 -2.53 -0.02
CA THR A 114 -5.25 -3.56 0.97
C THR A 114 -5.61 -3.11 2.39
N GLY A 115 -5.68 -4.08 3.30
CA GLY A 115 -6.10 -3.85 4.67
C GLY A 115 -7.60 -4.03 4.85
N THR A 116 -8.09 -3.80 6.07
CA THR A 116 -9.53 -3.81 6.33
C THR A 116 -10.21 -2.62 5.66
N HIS A 117 -11.54 -2.68 5.53
CA HIS A 117 -12.29 -1.52 5.03
C HIS A 117 -12.02 -0.28 5.88
N VAL A 118 -11.90 -0.47 7.19
CA VAL A 118 -11.61 0.63 8.11
C VAL A 118 -10.25 1.26 7.80
N ALA A 119 -9.22 0.43 7.60
CA ALA A 119 -7.89 0.91 7.25
C ALA A 119 -7.91 1.68 5.91
N GLN A 120 -8.61 1.15 4.93
CA GLN A 120 -8.72 1.79 3.61
C GLN A 120 -9.40 3.16 3.71
N ILE A 121 -10.50 3.24 4.45
CA ILE A 121 -11.22 4.49 4.66
C ILE A 121 -10.35 5.50 5.40
N CYS A 122 -9.65 5.06 6.45
CA CYS A 122 -8.77 5.96 7.22
C CYS A 122 -7.63 6.50 6.37
N LEU A 123 -6.99 5.65 5.55
CA LEU A 123 -5.95 6.12 4.63
C LEU A 123 -6.48 7.14 3.64
N PHE A 124 -7.67 6.90 3.12
CA PHE A 124 -8.34 7.84 2.21
C PHE A 124 -8.57 9.19 2.91
N LEU A 125 -9.16 9.17 4.10
CA LEU A 125 -9.48 10.39 4.83
C LEU A 125 -8.22 11.19 5.19
N LEU A 126 -7.16 10.50 5.66
CA LEU A 126 -5.92 11.16 6.04
C LEU A 126 -5.20 11.77 4.82
N THR A 127 -5.31 11.14 3.67
CA THR A 127 -4.73 11.67 2.43
C THR A 127 -5.52 12.88 1.95
N GLU A 128 -6.84 12.81 1.95
CA GLU A 128 -7.69 13.93 1.56
C GLU A 128 -7.56 15.12 2.51
N ALA A 129 -7.39 14.86 3.80
CA ALA A 129 -7.15 15.89 4.81
C ALA A 129 -5.70 16.40 4.81
N ARG A 130 -4.83 15.84 3.98
CA ARG A 130 -3.43 16.21 3.80
C ARG A 130 -2.54 15.95 5.01
N PHE A 131 -2.94 15.04 5.90
CA PHE A 131 -2.04 14.49 6.90
C PHE A 131 -1.04 13.52 6.28
N LEU A 132 -1.43 12.83 5.22
CA LEU A 132 -0.55 12.06 4.37
C LEU A 132 -0.32 12.84 3.07
N PRO A 133 0.93 13.24 2.78
CA PRO A 133 1.21 14.14 1.65
C PRO A 133 1.37 13.36 0.34
N GLY A 134 0.32 12.74 -0.13
CA GLY A 134 0.42 11.91 -1.32
C GLY A 134 -0.87 11.91 -2.12
N LYS A 135 -0.86 11.07 -3.12
CA LYS A 135 -2.03 10.78 -3.95
C LYS A 135 -2.45 9.34 -3.72
N LEU A 136 -3.70 9.05 -4.02
CA LEU A 136 -4.26 7.72 -3.79
C LEU A 136 -3.86 6.78 -4.92
N LEU A 137 -3.47 5.56 -4.55
CA LEU A 137 -3.12 4.48 -5.48
C LEU A 137 -4.12 3.34 -5.30
N GLN A 138 -4.76 2.96 -6.39
CA GLN A 138 -5.63 1.79 -6.44
C GLN A 138 -4.98 0.72 -7.31
N THR A 139 -5.07 -0.53 -6.87
CA THR A 139 -4.68 -1.69 -7.67
C THR A 139 -5.87 -2.62 -7.84
N GLN A 140 -5.87 -3.39 -8.92
CA GLN A 140 -6.92 -4.37 -9.17
C GLN A 140 -6.37 -5.51 -10.03
N PRO A 141 -6.94 -6.72 -9.91
CA PRO A 141 -6.53 -7.82 -10.77
C PRO A 141 -6.98 -7.58 -12.20
N ARG A 142 -6.22 -8.16 -13.15
CA ARG A 142 -6.65 -8.17 -14.55
C ARG A 142 -7.63 -9.32 -14.74
N GLY A 143 -8.76 -9.06 -15.37
CA GLY A 143 -9.74 -10.10 -15.69
C GLY A 143 -9.20 -11.12 -16.68
N GLY A 144 -9.73 -12.36 -16.66
CA GLY A 144 -9.34 -13.43 -17.55
C GLY A 144 -8.34 -14.40 -16.92
N ALA A 145 -7.40 -14.91 -17.70
CA ALA A 145 -6.40 -15.88 -17.24
C ALA A 145 -5.57 -15.33 -16.06
N PRO A 146 -5.03 -16.20 -15.20
CA PRO A 146 -4.23 -15.75 -14.07
C PRO A 146 -3.09 -14.84 -14.52
N GLN A 147 -3.04 -13.63 -13.98
CA GLN A 147 -2.02 -12.66 -14.27
C GLN A 147 -1.55 -12.02 -12.99
N PRO A 148 -0.27 -12.18 -12.62
CA PRO A 148 0.23 -11.66 -11.35
C PRO A 148 0.35 -10.15 -11.30
N ILE A 149 0.38 -9.46 -12.46
CA ILE A 149 0.70 -8.04 -12.51
C ILE A 149 -0.51 -7.16 -12.21
N GLY A 150 -1.67 -7.45 -12.84
CA GLY A 150 -2.86 -6.61 -12.64
C GLY A 150 -2.71 -5.20 -13.18
N HIS A 151 -3.54 -4.31 -12.67
CA HIS A 151 -3.57 -2.90 -13.07
C HIS A 151 -3.39 -1.98 -11.88
N TRP A 152 -2.89 -0.78 -12.14
CA TRP A 152 -2.85 0.27 -11.13
C TRP A 152 -3.44 1.56 -11.70
N ALA A 153 -3.95 2.40 -10.82
CA ALA A 153 -4.43 3.72 -11.19
C ALA A 153 -4.20 4.69 -10.04
N GLN A 154 -3.83 5.91 -10.39
CA GLN A 154 -3.82 7.01 -9.44
C GLN A 154 -5.22 7.62 -9.41
N ILE A 155 -5.78 7.74 -8.22
CA ILE A 155 -7.12 8.29 -8.05
C ILE A 155 -7.01 9.77 -7.73
N ALA A 156 -7.65 10.59 -8.55
CA ALA A 156 -7.80 12.02 -8.30
C ALA A 156 -9.30 12.31 -8.17
N LEU A 157 -9.76 12.51 -6.93
CA LEU A 157 -11.14 12.86 -6.68
C LEU A 157 -11.31 14.38 -6.76
N ASP A 158 -12.18 14.82 -7.66
CA ASP A 158 -12.63 16.19 -7.69
C ASP A 158 -14.07 16.23 -7.17
N LEU A 159 -14.20 16.46 -5.86
CA LEU A 159 -15.50 16.47 -5.21
C LEU A 159 -16.36 17.66 -5.62
N SER A 160 -15.75 18.70 -6.19
CA SER A 160 -16.52 19.86 -6.68
C SER A 160 -17.49 19.50 -7.80
N ARG A 161 -17.24 18.38 -8.50
CA ARG A 161 -18.13 17.90 -9.56
C ARG A 161 -19.47 17.38 -9.03
N TYR A 162 -19.56 17.11 -7.74
CA TYR A 162 -20.73 16.56 -7.09
C TYR A 162 -21.46 17.59 -6.22
N ASP A 163 -20.91 18.79 -6.09
CA ASP A 163 -21.56 19.91 -5.40
C ASP A 163 -22.53 20.57 -6.38
N SER A 164 -23.79 20.50 -6.04
CA SER A 164 -24.84 21.11 -6.87
C SER A 164 -25.42 22.35 -6.22
#